data_370afae24e41d9ff93fb7fb5b6da884a
#
_entry.id   370afae24e41d9ff93fb7fb5b6da884a
#
_cell.length_a   1.000
_cell.length_b   1.000
_cell.length_c   1.000
_cell.angle_alpha   90.00
_cell.angle_beta   90.00
_cell.angle_gamma   90.00
#
_symmetry.space_group_name_H-M   'P 1'
#
loop_
_entity.id
_entity.type
_entity.pdbx_description
1 polymer ?
#
loop_
_entity_poly.entity_id
_entity_poly.type
_entity_poly.pdbx_seq_one_letter_code
_entity_poly.pdbx_strand_id
1 'polypeptide(L)'
;LVYIFDKDGLCGKIETTKPIVRVKIAEQGTVALLLEENGVSYLKLCDKTGKTLAEGELHVENSGYPMDIALSKDGKQFAVSMLDISDGTIKSSIAFYNFDSAGEKKIDHVVGTKKYSDIIIPQIEFLENDNLIAVSNQKLMLLEVSGKPQEKKSIKYGSRLRTFFYNGKYIGLILDNESSSKEEKNDVYCMQIYDNRGELVKEKTFSRTYRKAEFLNNNEVCLLNDNECTIFTLRGVEKYHEAWDKSIYKVLPGRTASRYTFILDGETVQAKLK
;
A
#
# COMPACT_ATOMS: atom_id res chain seq x y z
N LEU A 1 6.59 11.52 17.10
CA LEU A 1 6.13 12.82 16.67
C LEU A 1 5.75 12.78 15.19
N VAL A 2 4.55 13.27 14.83
CA VAL A 2 4.07 13.38 13.45
C VAL A 2 3.67 14.83 13.19
N TYR A 3 4.12 15.39 12.06
CA TYR A 3 3.67 16.67 11.56
C TYR A 3 2.75 16.48 10.37
N ILE A 4 1.65 17.20 10.31
CA ILE A 4 0.65 17.14 9.25
C ILE A 4 0.73 18.44 8.45
N PHE A 5 0.97 18.32 7.16
CA PHE A 5 1.05 19.44 6.23
C PHE A 5 0.03 19.29 5.12
N ASP A 6 -0.47 20.41 4.63
CA ASP A 6 -1.19 20.52 3.35
C ASP A 6 -0.46 21.51 2.42
N LYS A 7 -1.11 21.88 1.31
CA LYS A 7 -0.56 22.84 0.33
C LYS A 7 -0.34 24.25 0.91
N ASP A 8 -1.00 24.58 2.01
CA ASP A 8 -0.95 25.89 2.65
C ASP A 8 0.03 25.92 3.84
N GLY A 9 0.55 24.77 4.27
CA GLY A 9 1.57 24.68 5.32
C GLY A 9 1.24 23.66 6.42
N LEU A 10 1.73 23.92 7.64
CA LEU A 10 1.56 23.05 8.80
C LEU A 10 0.12 23.13 9.32
N CYS A 11 -0.59 21.99 9.28
CA CYS A 11 -1.96 21.85 9.79
C CYS A 11 -1.98 21.44 11.26
N GLY A 12 -1.10 20.53 11.65
CA GLY A 12 -1.11 19.98 13.00
C GLY A 12 0.10 19.17 13.36
N LYS A 13 0.13 18.77 14.63
CA LYS A 13 1.21 18.01 15.23
C LYS A 13 0.61 16.94 16.16
N ILE A 14 1.06 15.70 16.05
CA ILE A 14 0.69 14.62 16.96
C ILE A 14 1.91 14.25 17.77
N GLU A 15 1.81 14.43 19.07
CA GLU A 15 2.82 13.99 20.01
C GLU A 15 2.46 12.62 20.58
N THR A 16 3.46 11.77 20.73
CA THR A 16 3.35 10.48 21.38
C THR A 16 4.66 10.14 22.08
N THR A 17 4.56 9.55 23.25
CA THR A 17 5.69 8.98 23.99
C THR A 17 6.03 7.58 23.49
N LYS A 18 5.04 6.88 22.95
CA LYS A 18 5.22 5.52 22.41
C LYS A 18 5.86 5.54 21.02
N PRO A 19 6.75 4.59 20.71
CA PRO A 19 7.31 4.41 19.37
C PRO A 19 6.23 4.23 18.31
N ILE A 20 6.41 4.90 17.16
CA ILE A 20 5.49 4.83 16.02
C ILE A 20 5.93 3.69 15.10
N VAL A 21 5.07 2.71 14.87
CA VAL A 21 5.31 1.57 13.98
C VAL A 21 4.79 1.85 12.57
N ARG A 22 3.57 2.40 12.46
CA ARG A 22 2.93 2.75 11.17
C ARG A 22 2.16 4.06 11.29
N VAL A 23 2.08 4.76 10.17
CA VAL A 23 1.26 5.98 10.01
C VAL A 23 0.50 5.87 8.71
N LYS A 24 -0.80 6.16 8.74
CA LYS A 24 -1.65 6.34 7.55
C LYS A 24 -2.39 7.66 7.67
N ILE A 25 -2.62 8.32 6.54
CA ILE A 25 -3.35 9.57 6.47
C ILE A 25 -4.44 9.49 5.39
N ALA A 26 -5.63 9.93 5.74
CA ALA A 26 -6.76 10.07 4.82
C ALA A 26 -6.70 11.41 4.06
N GLU A 27 -7.42 11.52 2.94
CA GLU A 27 -7.40 12.72 2.09
C GLU A 27 -7.88 14.00 2.82
N GLN A 28 -8.81 13.87 3.78
CA GLN A 28 -9.28 15.00 4.59
C GLN A 28 -8.38 15.29 5.81
N GLY A 29 -7.30 14.52 6.02
CA GLY A 29 -6.31 14.77 7.05
C GLY A 29 -6.48 13.97 8.34
N THR A 30 -7.42 13.03 8.43
CA THR A 30 -7.45 12.05 9.54
C THR A 30 -6.19 11.20 9.50
N VAL A 31 -5.53 11.02 10.64
CA VAL A 31 -4.29 10.25 10.78
C VAL A 31 -4.51 9.07 11.70
N ALA A 32 -4.13 7.89 11.24
CA ALA A 32 -4.10 6.66 12.03
C ALA A 32 -2.66 6.28 12.37
N LEU A 33 -2.40 5.96 13.61
CA LEU A 33 -1.12 5.53 14.15
C LEU A 33 -1.23 4.13 14.73
N LEU A 34 -0.30 3.27 14.38
CA LEU A 34 0.03 2.06 15.14
C LEU A 34 1.27 2.37 15.96
N LEU A 35 1.14 2.23 17.27
CA LEU A 35 2.18 2.48 18.25
C LEU A 35 2.50 1.17 18.96
N GLU A 36 3.73 1.03 19.45
CA GLU A 36 4.15 -0.12 20.24
C GLU A 36 5.00 0.32 21.43
N GLU A 37 4.73 -0.24 22.60
CA GLU A 37 5.53 -0.04 23.80
C GLU A 37 5.49 -1.30 24.68
N ASN A 38 6.66 -1.82 25.02
CA ASN A 38 6.82 -3.00 25.90
C ASN A 38 6.04 -4.25 25.44
N GLY A 39 5.93 -4.46 24.12
CA GLY A 39 5.21 -5.59 23.52
C GLY A 39 3.69 -5.40 23.47
N VAL A 40 3.18 -4.24 23.85
CA VAL A 40 1.78 -3.87 23.72
C VAL A 40 1.60 -2.93 22.54
N SER A 41 0.62 -3.21 21.70
CA SER A 41 0.30 -2.40 20.52
C SER A 41 -0.91 -1.51 20.79
N TYR A 42 -0.85 -0.28 20.30
CA TYR A 42 -1.90 0.72 20.47
C TYR A 42 -2.31 1.29 19.11
N LEU A 43 -3.59 1.54 18.96
CA LEU A 43 -4.16 2.28 17.85
C LEU A 43 -4.56 3.67 18.29
N LYS A 44 -4.20 4.67 17.50
CA LYS A 44 -4.59 6.06 17.75
C LYS A 44 -5.05 6.72 16.47
N LEU A 45 -6.22 7.32 16.50
CA LEU A 45 -6.77 8.15 15.42
C LEU A 45 -6.78 9.60 15.86
N CYS A 46 -6.31 10.47 14.98
CA CYS A 46 -6.29 11.92 15.20
C CYS A 46 -6.89 12.65 14.00
N ASP A 47 -7.45 13.82 14.23
CA ASP A 47 -7.82 14.74 13.16
C ASP A 47 -6.58 15.48 12.60
N LYS A 48 -6.79 16.27 11.56
CA LYS A 48 -5.72 17.05 10.89
C LYS A 48 -5.02 18.06 11.80
N THR A 49 -5.60 18.42 12.96
CA THR A 49 -4.99 19.34 13.92
C THR A 49 -4.14 18.61 14.95
N GLY A 50 -4.19 17.27 14.97
CA GLY A 50 -3.51 16.42 15.93
C GLY A 50 -4.36 16.06 17.15
N LYS A 51 -5.63 16.50 17.20
CA LYS A 51 -6.55 16.13 18.27
C LYS A 51 -6.93 14.65 18.17
N THR A 52 -6.83 13.91 19.28
CA THR A 52 -7.22 12.50 19.34
C THR A 52 -8.73 12.35 19.15
N LEU A 53 -9.12 11.50 18.19
CA LEU A 53 -10.50 11.10 17.91
C LEU A 53 -10.84 9.79 18.62
N ALA A 54 -9.92 8.82 18.57
CA ALA A 54 -10.04 7.53 19.23
C ALA A 54 -8.64 6.99 19.57
N GLU A 55 -8.56 6.24 20.66
CA GLU A 55 -7.33 5.54 21.08
C GLU A 55 -7.73 4.24 21.79
N GLY A 56 -7.01 3.15 21.51
CA GLY A 56 -7.27 1.86 22.11
C GLY A 56 -6.06 0.97 22.11
N GLU A 57 -6.02 0.01 23.03
CA GLU A 57 -5.02 -1.03 23.12
C GLU A 57 -5.44 -2.25 22.29
N LEU A 58 -4.49 -2.85 21.58
CA LEU A 58 -4.68 -4.13 20.91
C LEU A 58 -4.16 -5.24 21.80
N HIS A 59 -5.06 -6.10 22.28
CA HIS A 59 -4.69 -7.25 23.10
C HIS A 59 -4.17 -8.40 22.22
N VAL A 60 -2.85 -8.55 22.15
CA VAL A 60 -2.15 -9.55 21.34
C VAL A 60 -2.60 -10.98 21.68
N GLU A 61 -2.85 -11.29 22.97
CA GLU A 61 -3.29 -12.61 23.41
C GLU A 61 -4.58 -13.10 22.75
N ASN A 62 -5.46 -12.18 22.35
CA ASN A 62 -6.75 -12.51 21.74
C ASN A 62 -6.81 -12.24 20.25
N SER A 63 -5.89 -11.47 19.70
CA SER A 63 -5.98 -10.94 18.34
C SER A 63 -4.74 -11.20 17.48
N GLY A 64 -3.61 -11.57 18.08
CA GLY A 64 -2.33 -11.71 17.43
C GLY A 64 -1.58 -10.38 17.28
N TYR A 65 -0.42 -10.42 16.63
CA TYR A 65 0.44 -9.26 16.39
C TYR A 65 -0.05 -8.42 15.23
N PRO A 66 -0.21 -7.10 15.36
CA PRO A 66 -0.59 -6.24 14.26
C PRO A 66 0.56 -6.13 13.25
N MET A 67 0.25 -6.43 11.99
CA MET A 67 1.19 -6.40 10.87
C MET A 67 1.13 -5.08 10.12
N ASP A 68 -0.08 -4.59 9.85
CA ASP A 68 -0.31 -3.34 9.12
C ASP A 68 -1.68 -2.74 9.48
N ILE A 69 -1.82 -1.44 9.19
CA ILE A 69 -3.06 -0.68 9.31
C ILE A 69 -3.42 -0.03 7.99
N ALA A 70 -4.70 0.14 7.74
CA ALA A 70 -5.22 0.87 6.59
C ALA A 70 -6.32 1.84 7.01
N LEU A 71 -6.39 2.99 6.35
CA LEU A 71 -7.38 4.02 6.56
C LEU A 71 -8.04 4.37 5.23
N SER A 72 -9.38 4.44 5.19
CA SER A 72 -10.12 4.84 3.99
C SER A 72 -9.83 6.30 3.64
N LYS A 73 -10.04 6.68 2.38
CA LYS A 73 -9.77 8.04 1.89
C LYS A 73 -10.56 9.11 2.64
N ASP A 74 -11.79 8.80 3.03
CA ASP A 74 -12.64 9.68 3.85
C ASP A 74 -12.36 9.59 5.36
N GLY A 75 -11.41 8.73 5.79
CA GLY A 75 -11.03 8.56 7.18
C GLY A 75 -12.07 7.94 8.11
N LYS A 76 -13.15 7.40 7.56
CA LYS A 76 -14.25 6.83 8.36
C LYS A 76 -14.10 5.34 8.62
N GLN A 77 -13.39 4.62 7.76
CA GLN A 77 -13.13 3.20 7.89
C GLN A 77 -11.65 2.94 8.15
N PHE A 78 -11.40 2.04 9.06
CA PHE A 78 -10.07 1.65 9.47
C PHE A 78 -9.97 0.13 9.53
N ALA A 79 -8.84 -0.43 9.15
CA ALA A 79 -8.59 -1.86 9.20
C ALA A 79 -7.21 -2.14 9.82
N VAL A 80 -7.11 -3.28 10.51
CA VAL A 80 -5.87 -3.81 11.07
C VAL A 80 -5.70 -5.25 10.61
N SER A 81 -4.57 -5.58 10.01
CA SER A 81 -4.18 -6.97 9.80
C SER A 81 -3.36 -7.46 10.99
N MET A 82 -3.62 -8.68 11.42
CA MET A 82 -2.98 -9.31 12.57
C MET A 82 -2.52 -10.71 12.24
N LEU A 83 -1.43 -11.13 12.85
CA LEU A 83 -0.83 -12.46 12.74
C LEU A 83 -0.84 -13.16 14.11
N ASP A 84 -1.49 -14.30 14.20
CA ASP A 84 -1.48 -15.16 15.37
C ASP A 84 -0.74 -16.48 15.05
N ILE A 85 0.25 -16.81 15.86
CA ILE A 85 1.06 -18.03 15.80
C ILE A 85 1.11 -18.74 17.15
N SER A 86 0.24 -18.37 18.08
CA SER A 86 0.30 -18.80 19.48
C SER A 86 0.12 -20.31 19.68
N ASP A 87 -0.65 -20.96 18.82
CA ASP A 87 -0.88 -22.42 18.85
C ASP A 87 0.01 -23.23 17.91
N GLY A 88 1.06 -22.59 17.35
CA GLY A 88 1.96 -23.23 16.39
C GLY A 88 1.42 -23.29 14.96
N THR A 89 0.24 -22.74 14.70
CA THR A 89 -0.33 -22.59 13.35
C THR A 89 -0.32 -21.12 12.92
N ILE A 90 -0.22 -20.89 11.61
CA ILE A 90 -0.27 -19.53 11.05
C ILE A 90 -1.73 -19.16 10.85
N LYS A 91 -2.18 -18.11 11.55
CA LYS A 91 -3.50 -17.53 11.38
C LYS A 91 -3.37 -16.02 11.19
N SER A 92 -3.99 -15.50 10.15
CA SER A 92 -4.13 -14.05 9.99
C SER A 92 -5.58 -13.63 10.15
N SER A 93 -5.77 -12.43 10.68
CA SER A 93 -7.09 -11.81 10.71
C SER A 93 -7.01 -10.37 10.25
N ILE A 94 -8.12 -9.85 9.73
CA ILE A 94 -8.31 -8.44 9.43
C ILE A 94 -9.53 -7.99 10.22
N ALA A 95 -9.33 -7.10 11.19
CA ALA A 95 -10.40 -6.44 11.91
C ALA A 95 -10.75 -5.12 11.22
N PHE A 96 -12.05 -4.84 11.10
CA PHE A 96 -12.59 -3.67 10.44
C PHE A 96 -13.35 -2.83 11.42
N TYR A 97 -13.08 -1.53 11.40
CA TYR A 97 -13.67 -0.51 12.26
C TYR A 97 -14.37 0.53 11.38
N ASN A 98 -15.50 1.03 11.86
CA ASN A 98 -16.20 2.12 11.17
C ASN A 98 -16.52 3.21 12.20
N PHE A 99 -16.10 4.43 11.94
CA PHE A 99 -16.30 5.62 12.77
C PHE A 99 -17.44 6.52 12.24
N ASP A 100 -18.26 6.00 11.31
CA ASP A 100 -19.50 6.62 10.89
C ASP A 100 -20.70 6.04 11.68
N SER A 101 -21.91 6.53 11.42
CA SER A 101 -23.16 6.10 12.02
C SER A 101 -23.41 4.57 12.03
N ALA A 102 -22.83 3.86 11.08
CA ALA A 102 -22.86 2.39 11.01
C ALA A 102 -22.06 1.73 12.15
N GLY A 103 -20.96 2.36 12.59
CA GLY A 103 -20.10 1.87 13.67
C GLY A 103 -20.48 2.40 15.05
N GLU A 104 -21.19 3.55 15.15
CA GLU A 104 -21.61 4.14 16.43
C GLU A 104 -22.49 3.19 17.28
N LYS A 105 -23.21 2.26 16.63
CA LYS A 105 -24.06 1.26 17.29
C LYS A 105 -23.31 -0.01 17.69
N LYS A 106 -22.01 -0.09 17.44
CA LYS A 106 -21.16 -1.26 17.72
C LYS A 106 -20.23 -1.00 18.88
N ILE A 107 -19.98 -2.04 19.67
CA ILE A 107 -18.95 -1.99 20.71
C ILE A 107 -17.60 -1.78 20.03
N ASP A 108 -16.84 -0.79 20.46
CA ASP A 108 -15.50 -0.44 19.99
C ASP A 108 -15.43 -0.16 18.48
N HIS A 109 -16.55 0.25 17.85
CA HIS A 109 -16.66 0.53 16.41
C HIS A 109 -16.32 -0.65 15.48
N VAL A 110 -16.17 -1.88 15.99
CA VAL A 110 -15.84 -3.07 15.19
C VAL A 110 -17.05 -3.51 14.37
N VAL A 111 -16.94 -3.46 13.04
CA VAL A 111 -17.99 -3.88 12.12
C VAL A 111 -17.83 -5.32 11.64
N GLY A 112 -16.64 -5.91 11.81
CA GLY A 112 -16.41 -7.31 11.48
C GLY A 112 -14.94 -7.71 11.53
N THR A 113 -14.72 -9.02 11.43
CA THR A 113 -13.39 -9.61 11.33
C THR A 113 -13.39 -10.71 10.26
N LYS A 114 -12.36 -10.74 9.42
CA LYS A 114 -12.06 -11.84 8.50
C LYS A 114 -10.88 -12.64 9.04
N LYS A 115 -11.00 -13.96 9.04
CA LYS A 115 -9.96 -14.88 9.51
C LYS A 115 -9.48 -15.75 8.36
N TYR A 116 -8.18 -16.01 8.32
CA TYR A 116 -7.50 -16.80 7.30
C TYR A 116 -6.53 -17.77 7.97
N SER A 117 -6.49 -19.02 7.51
CA SER A 117 -5.55 -20.06 7.96
C SER A 117 -4.43 -20.21 6.94
N ASP A 118 -3.20 -20.47 7.42
CA ASP A 118 -2.02 -20.75 6.62
C ASP A 118 -1.60 -19.62 5.66
N ILE A 119 -2.03 -18.39 5.97
CA ILE A 119 -1.74 -17.19 5.18
C ILE A 119 -1.20 -16.10 6.10
N ILE A 120 -0.13 -15.43 5.66
CA ILE A 120 0.40 -14.21 6.30
C ILE A 120 -0.05 -13.00 5.47
N ILE A 121 -0.65 -12.00 6.12
CA ILE A 121 -1.12 -10.76 5.48
C ILE A 121 -0.30 -9.58 6.01
N PRO A 122 0.89 -9.31 5.44
CA PRO A 122 1.79 -8.28 5.93
C PRO A 122 1.38 -6.86 5.52
N GLN A 123 0.47 -6.72 4.55
CA GLN A 123 0.08 -5.41 4.03
C GLN A 123 -1.39 -5.36 3.66
N ILE A 124 -2.04 -4.29 4.08
CA ILE A 124 -3.42 -3.96 3.71
C ILE A 124 -3.51 -2.49 3.29
N GLU A 125 -4.42 -2.15 2.37
CA GLU A 125 -4.61 -0.77 1.93
C GLU A 125 -6.02 -0.53 1.42
N PHE A 126 -6.59 0.64 1.70
CA PHE A 126 -7.83 1.06 1.05
C PHE A 126 -7.51 1.68 -0.31
N LEU A 127 -8.12 1.16 -1.38
CA LEU A 127 -8.07 1.79 -2.71
C LEU A 127 -9.01 2.98 -2.79
N GLU A 128 -10.19 2.81 -2.22
CA GLU A 128 -11.26 3.80 -2.09
C GLU A 128 -11.88 3.66 -0.69
N ASN A 129 -13.03 4.31 -0.42
CA ASN A 129 -13.64 4.26 0.90
C ASN A 129 -14.08 2.86 1.32
N ASP A 130 -14.62 2.06 0.39
CA ASP A 130 -15.21 0.76 0.68
C ASP A 130 -14.41 -0.42 0.14
N ASN A 131 -13.32 -0.19 -0.58
CA ASN A 131 -12.55 -1.22 -1.24
C ASN A 131 -11.16 -1.34 -0.61
N LEU A 132 -10.94 -2.43 0.12
CA LEU A 132 -9.66 -2.76 0.71
C LEU A 132 -8.98 -3.89 -0.06
N ILE A 133 -7.68 -3.75 -0.27
CA ILE A 133 -6.82 -4.83 -0.73
C ILE A 133 -5.99 -5.37 0.42
N ALA A 134 -5.85 -6.71 0.43
CA ALA A 134 -4.98 -7.40 1.35
C ALA A 134 -3.97 -8.23 0.56
N VAL A 135 -2.69 -7.96 0.79
CA VAL A 135 -1.57 -8.62 0.13
C VAL A 135 -1.06 -9.70 1.07
N SER A 136 -1.10 -10.94 0.64
CA SER A 136 -0.59 -12.06 1.41
C SER A 136 0.65 -12.69 0.75
N ASN A 137 1.22 -13.67 1.42
CA ASN A 137 2.31 -14.47 0.84
C ASN A 137 1.88 -15.39 -0.30
N GLN A 138 0.57 -15.57 -0.55
CA GLN A 138 0.04 -16.53 -1.53
C GLN A 138 -0.89 -15.89 -2.55
N LYS A 139 -1.59 -14.81 -2.19
CA LYS A 139 -2.63 -14.20 -3.02
C LYS A 139 -2.86 -12.73 -2.68
N LEU A 140 -3.37 -11.97 -3.64
CA LEU A 140 -3.99 -10.68 -3.45
C LEU A 140 -5.49 -10.88 -3.23
N MET A 141 -6.07 -10.24 -2.23
CA MET A 141 -7.50 -10.29 -1.92
C MET A 141 -8.11 -8.90 -2.03
N LEU A 142 -9.25 -8.80 -2.69
CA LEU A 142 -10.06 -7.59 -2.77
C LEU A 142 -11.29 -7.77 -1.89
N LEU A 143 -11.46 -6.86 -0.91
CA LEU A 143 -12.55 -6.89 0.05
C LEU A 143 -13.42 -5.66 -0.09
N GLU A 144 -14.73 -5.85 -0.02
CA GLU A 144 -15.71 -4.77 0.13
C GLU A 144 -16.06 -4.61 1.61
N VAL A 145 -16.08 -3.36 2.09
CA VAL A 145 -16.19 -3.02 3.52
C VAL A 145 -17.42 -2.13 3.82
N SER A 146 -18.27 -1.84 2.82
CA SER A 146 -19.46 -0.99 2.95
C SER A 146 -20.53 -1.50 3.95
N GLY A 147 -20.32 -2.64 4.55
CA GLY A 147 -21.21 -3.25 5.55
C GLY A 147 -20.49 -4.35 6.29
N LYS A 148 -21.03 -5.60 6.24
CA LYS A 148 -20.27 -6.74 6.73
C LYS A 148 -19.13 -7.04 5.73
N PRO A 149 -17.87 -7.00 6.15
CA PRO A 149 -16.74 -7.19 5.24
C PRO A 149 -16.82 -8.49 4.43
N GLN A 150 -16.62 -8.42 3.12
CA GLN A 150 -16.70 -9.56 2.21
C GLN A 150 -15.52 -9.60 1.25
N GLU A 151 -14.91 -10.78 1.06
CA GLU A 151 -13.94 -11.00 -0.01
C GLU A 151 -14.69 -11.12 -1.33
N LYS A 152 -14.47 -10.19 -2.25
CA LYS A 152 -15.10 -10.14 -3.58
C LYS A 152 -14.29 -10.90 -4.62
N LYS A 153 -12.99 -10.82 -4.52
CA LYS A 153 -12.08 -11.48 -5.46
C LYS A 153 -10.78 -11.84 -4.79
N SER A 154 -10.17 -12.89 -5.27
CA SER A 154 -8.85 -13.33 -4.85
C SER A 154 -8.02 -13.74 -6.07
N ILE A 155 -6.79 -13.25 -6.15
CA ILE A 155 -5.85 -13.50 -7.24
C ILE A 155 -4.68 -14.25 -6.67
N LYS A 156 -4.56 -15.55 -6.98
CA LYS A 156 -3.42 -16.36 -6.56
C LYS A 156 -2.19 -15.98 -7.38
N TYR A 157 -1.05 -15.93 -6.74
CA TYR A 157 0.22 -15.72 -7.43
C TYR A 157 0.64 -17.01 -8.13
N GLY A 158 1.10 -16.90 -9.38
CA GLY A 158 1.69 -18.01 -10.12
C GLY A 158 3.11 -18.31 -9.67
N SER A 159 3.79 -17.33 -9.06
CA SER A 159 5.18 -17.41 -8.60
C SER A 159 5.39 -16.45 -7.42
N ARG A 160 6.65 -16.30 -6.98
CA ARG A 160 6.97 -15.46 -5.83
C ARG A 160 6.70 -13.97 -6.12
N LEU A 161 5.89 -13.34 -5.27
CA LEU A 161 5.68 -11.88 -5.28
C LEU A 161 6.96 -11.17 -4.81
N ARG A 162 7.47 -10.26 -5.65
CA ARG A 162 8.62 -9.39 -5.36
C ARG A 162 8.21 -8.02 -4.89
N THR A 163 7.22 -7.44 -5.57
CA THR A 163 6.80 -6.07 -5.30
C THR A 163 5.31 -5.92 -5.55
N PHE A 164 4.68 -5.20 -4.66
CA PHE A 164 3.31 -4.74 -4.77
C PHE A 164 3.30 -3.21 -4.78
N PHE A 165 2.53 -2.60 -5.68
CA PHE A 165 2.32 -1.16 -5.75
C PHE A 165 0.91 -0.87 -6.28
N TYR A 166 0.38 0.29 -5.95
CA TYR A 166 -1.01 0.61 -6.28
C TYR A 166 -1.21 2.12 -6.38
N ASN A 167 -2.34 2.49 -6.99
CA ASN A 167 -2.97 3.80 -6.88
C ASN A 167 -4.49 3.62 -6.77
N GLY A 168 -5.30 4.69 -6.78
CA GLY A 168 -6.76 4.55 -6.66
C GLY A 168 -7.45 3.81 -7.82
N LYS A 169 -6.75 3.49 -8.92
CA LYS A 169 -7.33 2.86 -10.12
C LYS A 169 -6.75 1.51 -10.44
N TYR A 170 -5.48 1.28 -10.12
CA TYR A 170 -4.72 0.12 -10.55
C TYR A 170 -3.91 -0.50 -9.42
N ILE A 171 -3.71 -1.79 -9.54
CA ILE A 171 -2.88 -2.61 -8.67
C ILE A 171 -1.79 -3.23 -9.54
N GLY A 172 -0.54 -3.05 -9.17
CA GLY A 172 0.63 -3.64 -9.83
C GLY A 172 1.27 -4.71 -8.96
N LEU A 173 1.52 -5.86 -9.55
CA LEU A 173 2.30 -6.96 -8.97
C LEU A 173 3.53 -7.18 -9.83
N ILE A 174 4.69 -7.35 -9.22
CA ILE A 174 5.88 -7.85 -9.88
C ILE A 174 6.23 -9.19 -9.25
N LEU A 175 6.24 -10.22 -10.06
CA LEU A 175 6.46 -11.61 -9.70
C LEU A 175 7.77 -12.11 -10.32
N ASP A 176 8.33 -13.19 -9.78
CA ASP A 176 9.39 -13.92 -10.48
C ASP A 176 8.82 -14.51 -11.77
N ASN A 177 9.59 -14.49 -12.85
CA ASN A 177 9.19 -15.15 -14.09
C ASN A 177 9.70 -16.60 -14.10
N GLU A 178 8.82 -17.56 -13.84
CA GLU A 178 9.15 -19.00 -13.83
C GLU A 178 9.36 -19.58 -15.24
N SER A 179 8.86 -18.88 -16.27
CA SER A 179 8.99 -19.33 -17.68
C SER A 179 10.39 -19.11 -18.26
N SER A 180 11.29 -18.41 -17.55
CA SER A 180 12.67 -18.29 -17.97
C SER A 180 13.37 -19.64 -17.78
N SER A 181 13.43 -20.44 -18.86
CA SER A 181 14.26 -21.65 -18.92
C SER A 181 15.70 -21.28 -18.51
N LYS A 182 16.39 -22.20 -17.83
CA LYS A 182 17.73 -21.97 -17.26
C LYS A 182 18.78 -21.53 -18.31
N GLU A 183 18.45 -21.59 -19.58
CA GLU A 183 19.34 -21.30 -20.70
C GLU A 183 19.15 -19.91 -21.34
N GLU A 184 17.96 -19.27 -21.20
CA GLU A 184 17.72 -17.90 -21.68
C GLU A 184 17.20 -17.01 -20.56
N LYS A 185 18.13 -16.44 -19.77
CA LYS A 185 17.83 -15.50 -18.65
C LYS A 185 17.46 -14.09 -19.14
N ASN A 186 16.58 -13.95 -20.14
CA ASN A 186 16.32 -12.61 -20.67
C ASN A 186 15.27 -11.85 -19.86
N ASP A 187 14.19 -12.49 -19.36
CA ASP A 187 13.18 -11.81 -18.59
C ASP A 187 13.00 -12.47 -17.20
N VAL A 188 13.49 -11.77 -16.18
CA VAL A 188 13.54 -12.26 -14.78
C VAL A 188 12.24 -12.02 -14.05
N TYR A 189 11.45 -11.02 -14.47
CA TYR A 189 10.25 -10.56 -13.79
C TYR A 189 9.03 -10.62 -14.71
N CYS A 190 7.87 -10.87 -14.09
CA CYS A 190 6.55 -10.74 -14.68
C CYS A 190 5.77 -9.64 -13.95
N MET A 191 5.46 -8.55 -14.64
CA MET A 191 4.60 -7.49 -14.13
C MET A 191 3.17 -7.73 -14.57
N GLN A 192 2.26 -7.78 -13.60
CA GLN A 192 0.82 -7.88 -13.80
C GLN A 192 0.14 -6.62 -13.26
N ILE A 193 -0.69 -5.99 -14.09
CA ILE A 193 -1.47 -4.81 -13.73
C ILE A 193 -2.93 -5.19 -13.73
N TYR A 194 -3.61 -4.95 -12.63
CA TYR A 194 -5.04 -5.16 -12.44
C TYR A 194 -5.75 -3.83 -12.23
N ASP A 195 -7.03 -3.75 -12.61
CA ASP A 195 -7.89 -2.64 -12.20
C ASP A 195 -8.33 -2.80 -10.72
N ASN A 196 -9.04 -1.82 -10.19
CA ASN A 196 -9.53 -1.84 -8.81
C ASN A 196 -10.65 -2.88 -8.55
N ARG A 197 -11.13 -3.58 -9.58
CA ARG A 197 -12.04 -4.74 -9.50
C ARG A 197 -11.29 -6.07 -9.57
N GLY A 198 -9.95 -6.02 -9.78
CA GLY A 198 -9.08 -7.18 -9.92
C GLY A 198 -9.16 -7.85 -11.30
N GLU A 199 -9.59 -7.13 -12.33
CA GLU A 199 -9.49 -7.61 -13.71
C GLU A 199 -8.10 -7.32 -14.26
N LEU A 200 -7.49 -8.32 -14.91
CA LEU A 200 -6.16 -8.19 -15.50
C LEU A 200 -6.19 -7.20 -16.67
N VAL A 201 -5.49 -6.08 -16.53
CA VAL A 201 -5.36 -5.04 -17.56
C VAL A 201 -4.19 -5.35 -18.47
N LYS A 202 -3.05 -5.78 -17.89
CA LYS A 202 -1.83 -6.07 -18.64
C LYS A 202 -0.93 -7.02 -17.88
N GLU A 203 -0.28 -7.89 -18.64
CA GLU A 203 0.87 -8.68 -18.22
C GLU A 203 2.05 -8.38 -19.14
N LYS A 204 3.26 -8.29 -18.57
CA LYS A 204 4.50 -8.05 -19.29
C LYS A 204 5.69 -8.63 -18.54
N THR A 205 6.52 -9.37 -19.26
CA THR A 205 7.83 -9.78 -18.76
C THR A 205 8.90 -8.73 -19.03
N PHE A 206 9.90 -8.65 -18.17
CA PHE A 206 11.03 -7.73 -18.33
C PHE A 206 12.25 -8.17 -17.50
N SER A 207 13.43 -7.61 -17.82
CA SER A 207 14.71 -7.96 -17.17
C SER A 207 15.36 -6.80 -16.41
N ARG A 208 14.73 -5.61 -16.40
CA ARG A 208 15.30 -4.42 -15.73
C ARG A 208 15.37 -4.60 -14.23
N THR A 209 16.52 -4.33 -13.63
CA THR A 209 16.65 -4.26 -12.17
C THR A 209 15.95 -3.02 -11.62
N TYR A 210 15.39 -3.13 -10.43
CA TYR A 210 14.72 -2.01 -9.77
C TYR A 210 14.77 -2.17 -8.24
N ARG A 211 14.74 -1.07 -7.53
CA ARG A 211 14.57 -1.02 -6.06
C ARG A 211 13.17 -0.61 -5.67
N LYS A 212 12.50 0.16 -6.52
CA LYS A 212 11.15 0.67 -6.28
C LYS A 212 10.32 0.60 -7.55
N ALA A 213 9.06 0.19 -7.40
CA ALA A 213 8.04 0.28 -8.43
C ALA A 213 6.88 1.11 -7.92
N GLU A 214 6.36 2.02 -8.73
CA GLU A 214 5.20 2.84 -8.38
C GLU A 214 4.41 3.24 -9.63
N PHE A 215 3.12 3.53 -9.46
CA PHE A 215 2.36 4.26 -10.46
C PHE A 215 2.64 5.75 -10.36
N LEU A 216 2.92 6.38 -11.48
CA LEU A 216 2.91 7.83 -11.58
C LEU A 216 1.48 8.36 -11.63
N ASN A 217 1.28 9.66 -11.39
CA ASN A 217 -0.06 10.29 -11.38
C ASN A 217 -0.82 10.17 -12.72
N ASN A 218 -0.13 9.90 -13.81
CA ASN A 218 -0.70 9.61 -15.13
C ASN A 218 -0.94 8.11 -15.39
N ASN A 219 -0.86 7.27 -14.35
CA ASN A 219 -1.01 5.82 -14.35
C ASN A 219 0.09 5.06 -15.14
N GLU A 220 1.19 5.65 -15.49
CA GLU A 220 2.36 4.94 -16.00
C GLU A 220 3.08 4.24 -14.86
N VAL A 221 3.72 3.10 -15.14
CA VAL A 221 4.54 2.38 -14.18
C VAL A 221 5.97 2.89 -14.25
N CYS A 222 6.49 3.36 -13.12
CA CYS A 222 7.86 3.80 -12.97
C CYS A 222 8.64 2.77 -12.13
N LEU A 223 9.70 2.25 -12.71
CA LEU A 223 10.70 1.44 -12.01
C LEU A 223 11.93 2.32 -11.76
N LEU A 224 12.32 2.44 -10.51
CA LEU A 224 13.49 3.19 -10.09
C LEU A 224 14.54 2.24 -9.51
N ASN A 225 15.77 2.40 -9.95
CA ASN A 225 16.96 1.95 -9.27
C ASN A 225 17.69 3.17 -8.69
N ASP A 226 18.90 3.04 -8.18
CA ASP A 226 19.63 4.16 -7.56
C ASP A 226 19.72 5.37 -8.49
N ASN A 227 20.16 5.15 -9.72
CA ASN A 227 20.33 6.18 -10.74
C ASN A 227 19.70 5.81 -12.10
N GLU A 228 18.94 4.73 -12.16
CA GLU A 228 18.21 4.31 -13.37
C GLU A 228 16.71 4.52 -13.22
N CYS A 229 16.07 4.94 -14.30
CA CYS A 229 14.63 5.06 -14.39
C CYS A 229 14.11 4.37 -15.63
N THR A 230 13.14 3.48 -15.46
CA THR A 230 12.37 2.89 -16.55
C THR A 230 10.89 3.26 -16.40
N ILE A 231 10.26 3.73 -17.46
CA ILE A 231 8.83 4.08 -17.44
C ILE A 231 8.12 3.22 -18.49
N PHE A 232 7.09 2.50 -18.05
CA PHE A 232 6.18 1.75 -18.91
C PHE A 232 4.80 2.41 -18.95
N THR A 233 4.20 2.43 -20.14
CA THR A 233 2.76 2.73 -20.25
C THR A 233 1.94 1.60 -19.62
N LEU A 234 0.65 1.84 -19.31
CA LEU A 234 -0.27 0.77 -18.90
C LEU A 234 -0.39 -0.37 -19.91
N ARG A 235 -0.09 -0.12 -21.19
CA ARG A 235 -0.06 -1.14 -22.24
C ARG A 235 1.23 -1.97 -22.22
N GLY A 236 2.15 -1.70 -21.29
CA GLY A 236 3.43 -2.42 -21.17
C GLY A 236 4.49 -2.01 -22.19
N VAL A 237 4.31 -0.89 -22.90
CA VAL A 237 5.34 -0.33 -23.80
C VAL A 237 6.36 0.42 -22.94
N GLU A 238 7.65 0.08 -23.09
CA GLU A 238 8.73 0.85 -22.49
C GLU A 238 8.81 2.20 -23.20
N LYS A 239 8.55 3.25 -22.47
CA LYS A 239 8.49 4.62 -22.95
C LYS A 239 9.79 5.37 -22.72
N TYR A 240 10.49 4.97 -21.68
CA TYR A 240 11.73 5.60 -21.26
C TYR A 240 12.60 4.62 -20.50
N HIS A 241 13.89 4.65 -20.73
CA HIS A 241 14.91 3.98 -19.95
C HIS A 241 16.22 4.73 -20.09
N GLU A 242 16.69 5.28 -18.97
CA GLU A 242 17.98 6.01 -18.92
C GLU A 242 18.62 5.85 -17.54
N ALA A 243 19.96 5.86 -17.55
CA ALA A 243 20.78 6.00 -16.38
C ALA A 243 21.25 7.46 -16.24
N TRP A 244 21.25 7.95 -15.03
CA TRP A 244 21.66 9.29 -14.68
C TRP A 244 22.98 9.28 -13.89
N ASP A 245 23.72 10.37 -13.91
CA ASP A 245 24.96 10.51 -13.14
C ASP A 245 24.70 10.66 -11.62
N LYS A 246 23.46 10.93 -11.23
CA LYS A 246 23.01 11.15 -9.85
C LYS A 246 21.88 10.21 -9.44
N SER A 247 21.78 9.98 -8.14
CA SER A 247 20.67 9.20 -7.60
C SER A 247 19.32 9.87 -7.84
N ILE A 248 18.31 9.07 -8.21
CA ILE A 248 16.95 9.52 -8.48
C ILE A 248 16.08 9.23 -7.25
N TYR A 249 15.54 10.27 -6.63
CA TYR A 249 14.64 10.13 -5.48
C TYR A 249 13.18 10.00 -5.89
N LYS A 250 12.75 10.74 -6.93
CA LYS A 250 11.37 10.78 -7.37
C LYS A 250 11.25 11.21 -8.82
N VAL A 251 10.23 10.65 -9.50
CA VAL A 251 9.82 11.07 -10.84
C VAL A 251 8.38 11.56 -10.78
N LEU A 252 8.13 12.72 -11.35
CA LEU A 252 6.81 13.34 -11.42
C LEU A 252 6.44 13.56 -12.89
N PRO A 253 5.27 13.07 -13.37
CA PRO A 253 4.81 13.37 -14.71
C PRO A 253 4.43 14.86 -14.80
N GLY A 254 4.77 15.47 -15.92
CA GLY A 254 4.40 16.84 -16.23
C GLY A 254 2.97 16.96 -16.78
N ARG A 255 2.61 18.16 -17.19
CA ARG A 255 1.28 18.45 -17.76
C ARG A 255 1.04 17.78 -19.11
N THR A 256 2.08 17.43 -19.83
CA THR A 256 2.01 16.71 -21.12
C THR A 256 2.61 15.32 -20.99
N ALA A 257 2.13 14.38 -21.78
CA ALA A 257 2.51 12.97 -21.74
C ALA A 257 4.01 12.68 -21.96
N SER A 258 4.78 13.66 -22.46
CA SER A 258 6.22 13.50 -22.71
C SER A 258 7.11 14.30 -21.75
N ARG A 259 6.55 15.04 -20.79
CA ARG A 259 7.35 15.84 -19.86
C ARG A 259 7.34 15.20 -18.47
N TYR A 260 8.53 15.19 -17.85
CA TYR A 260 8.74 14.67 -16.50
C TYR A 260 9.67 15.59 -15.72
N THR A 261 9.49 15.59 -14.42
CA THR A 261 10.41 16.22 -13.48
C THR A 261 11.08 15.13 -12.68
N PHE A 262 12.41 15.08 -12.74
CA PHE A 262 13.25 14.18 -11.97
C PHE A 262 13.81 14.96 -10.77
N ILE A 263 13.58 14.44 -9.58
CA ILE A 263 14.18 14.92 -8.35
C ILE A 263 15.40 14.07 -8.09
N LEU A 264 16.57 14.66 -8.30
CA LEU A 264 17.86 14.00 -8.19
C LEU A 264 18.56 14.44 -6.88
N ASP A 265 19.69 13.82 -6.59
CA ASP A 265 20.54 14.28 -5.50
C ASP A 265 21.10 15.68 -5.78
N GLY A 266 20.65 16.64 -4.96
CA GLY A 266 21.07 18.05 -5.04
C GLY A 266 20.45 18.89 -6.16
N GLU A 267 19.60 18.34 -7.04
CA GLU A 267 18.98 19.11 -8.11
C GLU A 267 17.61 18.57 -8.57
N THR A 268 16.89 19.40 -9.30
CA THR A 268 15.64 19.02 -9.97
C THR A 268 15.74 19.32 -11.46
N VAL A 269 15.50 18.32 -12.29
CA VAL A 269 15.63 18.40 -13.75
C VAL A 269 14.28 18.18 -14.42
N GLN A 270 13.91 19.04 -15.37
CA GLN A 270 12.77 18.84 -16.25
C GLN A 270 13.26 18.24 -17.56
N ALA A 271 12.73 17.07 -17.90
CA ALA A 271 13.06 16.36 -19.14
C ALA A 271 11.83 16.24 -20.05
N LYS A 272 12.06 16.33 -21.35
CA LYS A 272 11.08 15.99 -22.37
C LYS A 272 11.54 14.70 -23.05
N LEU A 273 10.81 13.63 -22.86
CA LEU A 273 11.06 12.38 -23.55
C LEU A 273 10.75 12.54 -25.04
N LYS A 274 11.62 12.00 -25.88
CA LYS A 274 11.48 12.04 -27.36
C LYS A 274 10.61 10.90 -27.84
#